data_450715473343f24b964bcdaff076f7e9
#
_entry.id   450715473343f24b964bcdaff076f7e9
#
_cell.length_a   1.000
_cell.length_b   1.000
_cell.length_c   1.000
_cell.angle_alpha   90.00
_cell.angle_beta   90.00
_cell.angle_gamma   90.00
#
_symmetry.space_group_name_H-M   'P 1'
#
loop_
_entity.id
_entity.type
_entity.pdbx_description
1 polymer ?
#
loop_
_entity_poly.entity_id
_entity_poly.type
_entity_poly.pdbx_seq_one_letter_code
_entity_poly.pdbx_strand_id
1 'polypeptide(L)'
;SVDGEAVENHNAPENNVYSNQEYVQEAVLTYTYETITVPATTVDVSYTVHADGKIHVLVHYHGKEGLPELPVFGMRFIMPTKAVGYCYEGLSGETYPDRMAGGIYGRYEVEGLPVTPYLVPQECGMHMETECVTVYRKDTLNNSDTSEETFGLTFRACGEKFGFSCLPYTAEELENATH
;
A
#
# COMPACT_ATOMS: atom_id res chain seq x y z
N SER A 1 -4.59 20.44 -2.78
CA SER A 1 -4.75 21.36 -3.94
C SER A 1 -5.51 20.67 -5.06
N VAL A 2 -6.06 21.47 -5.94
CA VAL A 2 -6.71 21.02 -7.17
C VAL A 2 -6.04 21.76 -8.32
N ASP A 3 -5.55 21.01 -9.33
CA ASP A 3 -4.80 21.56 -10.47
C ASP A 3 -3.69 22.57 -10.09
N GLY A 4 -3.01 22.30 -8.96
CA GLY A 4 -1.92 23.10 -8.42
C GLY A 4 -2.34 24.27 -7.53
N GLU A 5 -3.61 24.63 -7.47
CA GLU A 5 -4.10 25.70 -6.59
C GLU A 5 -4.51 25.15 -5.23
N ALA A 6 -4.13 25.84 -4.16
CA ALA A 6 -4.55 25.47 -2.81
C ALA A 6 -6.06 25.72 -2.66
N VAL A 7 -6.77 24.75 -2.16
CA VAL A 7 -8.19 24.88 -1.81
C VAL A 7 -8.35 24.69 -0.31
N GLU A 8 -9.27 25.46 0.29
CA GLU A 8 -9.64 25.26 1.67
C GLU A 8 -10.34 23.90 1.82
N ASN A 9 -10.09 23.24 2.95
CA ASN A 9 -10.77 22.00 3.28
C ASN A 9 -12.21 22.33 3.70
N HIS A 10 -13.12 22.23 2.74
CA HIS A 10 -14.53 22.38 3.01
C HIS A 10 -15.12 21.06 3.48
N ASN A 11 -16.04 21.14 4.43
CA ASN A 11 -16.89 20.00 4.82
C ASN A 11 -17.68 19.53 3.58
N ALA A 12 -18.11 18.26 3.61
CA ALA A 12 -18.91 17.71 2.54
C ALA A 12 -20.08 18.65 2.17
N PRO A 13 -20.43 18.77 0.89
CA PRO A 13 -21.50 19.66 0.45
C PRO A 13 -22.81 19.33 1.16
N GLU A 14 -23.52 20.36 1.61
CA GLU A 14 -24.69 20.23 2.48
C GLU A 14 -25.84 19.40 1.87
N ASN A 15 -25.92 19.27 0.57
CA ASN A 15 -27.05 18.64 -0.10
C ASN A 15 -26.65 17.51 -1.07
N ASN A 16 -25.45 16.94 -0.95
CA ASN A 16 -24.98 15.94 -1.92
C ASN A 16 -25.14 16.39 -3.38
N VAL A 17 -25.00 17.67 -3.65
CA VAL A 17 -25.06 18.21 -5.01
C VAL A 17 -23.71 17.93 -5.67
N TYR A 18 -23.74 17.05 -6.67
CA TYR A 18 -22.57 16.76 -7.49
C TYR A 18 -22.70 17.50 -8.81
N SER A 19 -21.65 18.22 -9.21
CA SER A 19 -21.54 18.77 -10.54
C SER A 19 -20.79 17.78 -11.44
N ASN A 20 -21.47 17.32 -12.48
CA ASN A 20 -20.84 16.50 -13.52
C ASN A 20 -20.08 17.36 -14.55
N GLN A 21 -20.01 18.67 -14.34
CA GLN A 21 -19.40 19.63 -15.26
C GLN A 21 -18.04 20.15 -14.79
N GLU A 22 -17.65 19.81 -13.58
CA GLU A 22 -16.35 20.17 -13.03
C GLU A 22 -15.35 19.03 -13.28
N TYR A 23 -14.36 19.32 -14.10
CA TYR A 23 -13.27 18.41 -14.40
C TYR A 23 -11.99 18.96 -13.82
N VAL A 24 -11.35 18.17 -12.95
CA VAL A 24 -10.01 18.45 -12.44
C VAL A 24 -9.04 17.44 -13.04
N GLN A 25 -7.84 17.89 -13.39
CA GLN A 25 -6.78 17.01 -13.89
C GLN A 25 -6.04 16.33 -12.75
N GLU A 26 -5.90 17.05 -11.65
CA GLU A 26 -5.15 16.60 -10.49
C GLU A 26 -5.73 17.16 -9.19
N ALA A 27 -5.82 16.31 -8.18
CA ALA A 27 -6.13 16.73 -6.81
C ALA A 27 -5.09 16.17 -5.85
N VAL A 28 -4.57 17.02 -4.96
CA VAL A 28 -3.58 16.60 -3.94
C VAL A 28 -4.16 16.75 -2.55
N LEU A 29 -4.13 15.65 -1.81
CA LEU A 29 -4.50 15.61 -0.39
C LEU A 29 -3.25 15.24 0.42
N THR A 30 -2.93 16.04 1.42
CA THR A 30 -1.81 15.76 2.32
C THR A 30 -2.33 15.65 3.75
N TYR A 31 -1.92 14.60 4.44
CA TYR A 31 -2.18 14.37 5.85
C TYR A 31 -0.86 14.38 6.60
N THR A 32 -0.79 15.14 7.69
CA THR A 32 0.36 15.17 8.60
C THR A 32 -0.01 14.41 9.88
N TYR A 33 0.77 13.40 10.17
CA TYR A 33 0.64 12.59 11.39
C TYR A 33 1.79 12.91 12.35
N GLU A 34 1.46 13.12 13.61
CA GLU A 34 2.46 13.20 14.67
C GLU A 34 2.74 11.80 15.23
N THR A 35 4.00 11.46 15.39
CA THR A 35 4.40 10.17 15.97
C THR A 35 4.29 10.19 17.49
N ILE A 36 4.05 9.00 18.08
CA ILE A 36 4.04 8.81 19.54
C ILE A 36 5.45 8.67 20.14
N THR A 37 6.49 8.82 19.33
CA THR A 37 7.90 8.72 19.74
C THR A 37 8.31 9.88 20.65
N VAL A 38 9.40 9.69 21.39
CA VAL A 38 10.00 10.75 22.22
C VAL A 38 11.47 10.89 21.81
N PRO A 39 11.86 12.01 21.19
CA PRO A 39 11.03 13.17 20.80
C PRO A 39 10.02 12.83 19.70
N ALA A 40 8.86 13.53 19.68
CA ALA A 40 7.90 13.39 18.62
C ALA A 40 8.41 14.00 17.31
N THR A 41 8.01 13.41 16.17
CA THR A 41 8.26 13.92 14.83
C THR A 41 6.99 13.79 13.99
N THR A 42 7.06 14.13 12.72
CA THR A 42 5.91 14.07 11.81
C THR A 42 6.15 13.17 10.61
N VAL A 43 5.06 12.65 10.07
CA VAL A 43 5.00 11.93 8.80
C VAL A 43 3.95 12.59 7.93
N ASP A 44 4.34 13.05 6.76
CA ASP A 44 3.41 13.53 5.75
C ASP A 44 3.07 12.41 4.78
N VAL A 45 1.78 12.24 4.51
CA VAL A 45 1.27 11.33 3.48
C VAL A 45 0.49 12.14 2.47
N SER A 46 1.00 12.24 1.25
CA SER A 46 0.38 12.97 0.16
C SER A 46 -0.14 12.01 -0.90
N TYR A 47 -1.39 12.19 -1.27
CA TYR A 47 -2.07 11.48 -2.35
C TYR A 47 -2.31 12.45 -3.49
N THR A 48 -1.68 12.22 -4.63
CA THR A 48 -1.96 12.96 -5.86
C THR A 48 -2.85 12.08 -6.74
N VAL A 49 -4.11 12.47 -6.85
CA VAL A 49 -5.13 11.76 -7.64
C VAL A 49 -5.19 12.40 -9.02
N HIS A 50 -4.96 11.60 -10.05
CA HIS A 50 -4.99 12.03 -11.45
C HIS A 50 -6.29 11.64 -12.12
N ALA A 51 -6.69 12.42 -13.12
CA ALA A 51 -7.92 12.20 -13.89
C ALA A 51 -7.97 10.83 -14.62
N ASP A 52 -6.82 10.21 -14.87
CA ASP A 52 -6.71 8.87 -15.47
C ASP A 52 -6.91 7.72 -14.48
N GLY A 53 -7.22 8.05 -13.22
CA GLY A 53 -7.46 7.07 -12.15
C GLY A 53 -6.22 6.59 -11.42
N LYS A 54 -5.02 7.10 -11.77
CA LYS A 54 -3.80 6.81 -11.00
C LYS A 54 -3.74 7.66 -9.75
N ILE A 55 -3.17 7.09 -8.71
CA ILE A 55 -2.89 7.78 -7.45
C ILE A 55 -1.40 7.65 -7.16
N HIS A 56 -0.70 8.79 -7.16
CA HIS A 56 0.68 8.84 -6.69
C HIS A 56 0.67 9.08 -5.17
N VAL A 57 1.35 8.22 -4.44
CA VAL A 57 1.45 8.30 -2.98
C VAL A 57 2.89 8.63 -2.62
N LEU A 58 3.07 9.72 -1.87
CA LEU A 58 4.35 10.11 -1.30
C LEU A 58 4.24 10.10 0.21
N VAL A 59 5.12 9.34 0.86
CA VAL A 59 5.23 9.29 2.32
C VAL A 59 6.57 9.88 2.71
N HIS A 60 6.54 10.92 3.53
CA HIS A 60 7.74 11.60 4.01
C HIS A 60 7.82 11.57 5.54
N TYR A 61 8.79 10.82 6.05
CA TYR A 61 9.16 10.83 7.46
C TYR A 61 10.21 11.92 7.69
N HIS A 62 9.89 12.92 8.51
CA HIS A 62 10.78 14.06 8.72
C HIS A 62 11.99 13.72 9.58
N GLY A 63 11.89 12.67 10.40
CA GLY A 63 12.93 12.32 11.34
C GLY A 63 13.14 13.38 12.44
N LYS A 64 13.98 13.07 13.40
CA LYS A 64 14.43 14.03 14.41
C LYS A 64 15.71 13.51 15.07
N GLU A 65 16.62 14.41 15.37
CA GLU A 65 17.83 14.06 16.12
C GLU A 65 17.47 13.42 17.47
N GLY A 66 18.15 12.33 17.81
CA GLY A 66 17.92 11.57 19.03
C GLY A 66 16.93 10.41 18.89
N LEU A 67 16.28 10.27 17.73
CA LEU A 67 15.49 9.07 17.42
C LEU A 67 16.40 7.94 16.92
N PRO A 68 16.09 6.68 17.26
CA PRO A 68 16.78 5.52 16.69
C PRO A 68 16.41 5.37 15.20
N GLU A 69 17.19 4.58 14.48
CA GLU A 69 16.83 4.16 13.12
C GLU A 69 15.48 3.42 13.13
N LEU A 70 14.70 3.64 12.09
CA LEU A 70 13.44 2.93 11.92
C LEU A 70 13.74 1.50 11.42
N PRO A 71 13.34 0.47 12.14
CA PRO A 71 13.51 -0.91 11.68
C PRO A 71 12.68 -1.22 10.45
N VAL A 72 11.50 -0.61 10.35
CA VAL A 72 10.58 -0.74 9.21
C VAL A 72 9.87 0.60 8.98
N PHE A 73 9.74 0.99 7.74
CA PHE A 73 8.92 2.11 7.33
C PHE A 73 8.12 1.73 6.08
N GLY A 74 6.81 1.87 6.12
CA GLY A 74 5.97 1.46 5.02
C GLY A 74 4.50 1.81 5.20
N MET A 75 3.72 1.40 4.22
CA MET A 75 2.27 1.58 4.22
C MET A 75 1.56 0.23 4.21
N ARG A 76 0.48 0.13 4.95
CA ARG A 76 -0.42 -1.01 4.94
C ARG A 76 -1.72 -0.64 4.25
N PHE A 77 -2.14 -1.48 3.33
CA PHE A 77 -3.43 -1.38 2.65
C PHE A 77 -4.30 -2.56 3.07
N ILE A 78 -5.50 -2.28 3.57
CA ILE A 78 -6.49 -3.30 3.90
C ILE A 78 -7.50 -3.33 2.76
N MET A 79 -7.60 -4.48 2.09
CA MET A 79 -8.55 -4.66 1.01
C MET A 79 -9.86 -5.27 1.56
N PRO A 80 -11.03 -4.72 1.20
CA PRO A 80 -12.30 -5.13 1.79
C PRO A 80 -12.77 -6.51 1.32
N THR A 81 -12.26 -7.04 0.22
CA THR A 81 -12.59 -8.37 -0.29
C THR A 81 -11.32 -9.20 -0.44
N LYS A 82 -11.45 -10.52 -0.32
CA LYS A 82 -10.33 -11.44 -0.35
C LYS A 82 -9.60 -11.40 -1.70
N ALA A 83 -8.29 -11.34 -1.67
CA ALA A 83 -7.47 -11.53 -2.86
C ALA A 83 -7.48 -13.01 -3.29
N VAL A 84 -7.39 -13.23 -4.59
CA VAL A 84 -7.30 -14.58 -5.19
C VAL A 84 -5.88 -14.93 -5.62
N GLY A 85 -4.98 -13.97 -5.57
CA GLY A 85 -3.58 -14.12 -5.92
C GLY A 85 -2.94 -12.77 -6.23
N TYR A 86 -1.69 -12.79 -6.62
CA TYR A 86 -0.96 -11.60 -7.04
C TYR A 86 0.13 -11.94 -8.03
N CYS A 87 0.53 -10.93 -8.81
CA CYS A 87 1.67 -10.99 -9.72
C CYS A 87 2.65 -9.88 -9.35
N TYR A 88 3.95 -10.16 -9.36
CA TYR A 88 4.94 -9.14 -9.04
C TYR A 88 6.20 -9.25 -9.91
N GLU A 89 6.91 -8.15 -10.02
CA GLU A 89 8.26 -8.07 -10.58
C GLU A 89 9.23 -7.75 -9.44
N GLY A 90 10.09 -8.71 -9.10
CA GLY A 90 10.99 -8.63 -7.95
C GLY A 90 11.85 -9.87 -7.81
N LEU A 91 12.41 -10.11 -6.63
CA LEU A 91 13.18 -11.32 -6.35
C LEU A 91 12.25 -12.53 -6.14
N SER A 92 12.68 -13.68 -6.66
CA SER A 92 11.92 -14.95 -6.55
C SER A 92 11.78 -15.41 -5.11
N GLY A 93 10.61 -16.00 -4.80
CA GLY A 93 10.33 -16.58 -3.49
C GLY A 93 10.22 -15.56 -2.36
N GLU A 94 10.25 -16.04 -1.13
CA GLU A 94 10.32 -15.17 0.04
C GLU A 94 11.75 -14.67 0.24
N THR A 95 11.89 -13.37 0.33
CA THR A 95 13.16 -12.68 0.55
C THR A 95 12.97 -11.62 1.63
N TYR A 96 14.05 -11.34 2.36
CA TYR A 96 14.05 -10.39 3.48
C TYR A 96 15.28 -9.48 3.36
N PRO A 97 15.32 -8.33 4.03
CA PRO A 97 16.46 -7.41 3.93
C PRO A 97 17.81 -8.07 4.20
N ASP A 98 17.85 -9.06 5.07
CA ASP A 98 19.05 -9.83 5.45
C ASP A 98 19.21 -11.16 4.68
N ARG A 99 18.23 -11.54 3.85
CA ARG A 99 18.19 -12.84 3.14
C ARG A 99 17.66 -12.69 1.72
N MET A 100 18.43 -12.03 0.87
CA MET A 100 18.13 -11.89 -0.56
C MET A 100 19.01 -12.78 -1.45
N ALA A 101 20.02 -13.43 -0.87
CA ALA A 101 20.94 -14.29 -1.63
C ALA A 101 20.21 -15.49 -2.25
N GLY A 102 20.43 -15.70 -3.53
CA GLY A 102 19.77 -16.74 -4.33
C GLY A 102 18.43 -16.32 -4.94
N GLY A 103 17.90 -15.15 -4.60
CA GLY A 103 16.76 -14.58 -5.29
C GLY A 103 17.11 -14.22 -6.74
N ILE A 104 16.26 -14.58 -7.68
CA ILE A 104 16.40 -14.27 -9.10
C ILE A 104 15.35 -13.21 -9.42
N TYR A 105 15.78 -12.10 -10.00
CA TYR A 105 14.86 -11.05 -10.42
C TYR A 105 14.05 -11.52 -11.64
N GLY A 106 12.74 -11.33 -11.57
CA GLY A 106 11.83 -11.74 -12.62
C GLY A 106 10.39 -11.37 -12.32
N ARG A 107 9.49 -11.83 -13.18
CA ARG A 107 8.06 -11.72 -13.00
C ARG A 107 7.50 -13.04 -12.49
N TYR A 108 6.74 -12.98 -11.41
CA TYR A 108 6.20 -14.15 -10.72
C TYR A 108 4.71 -14.00 -10.50
N GLU A 109 4.00 -15.10 -10.66
CA GLU A 109 2.59 -15.23 -10.34
C GLU A 109 2.41 -16.13 -9.11
N VAL A 110 1.58 -15.70 -8.18
CA VAL A 110 1.29 -16.41 -6.94
C VAL A 110 -0.21 -16.59 -6.82
N GLU A 111 -0.65 -17.84 -6.78
CA GLU A 111 -2.04 -18.19 -6.61
C GLU A 111 -2.41 -18.17 -5.11
N GLY A 112 -3.53 -17.56 -4.79
CA GLY A 112 -3.99 -17.42 -3.41
C GLY A 112 -3.15 -16.46 -2.58
N LEU A 113 -3.18 -16.65 -1.28
CA LEU A 113 -2.41 -15.91 -0.29
C LEU A 113 -1.63 -16.92 0.57
N PRO A 114 -0.50 -17.45 0.08
CA PRO A 114 0.29 -18.41 0.84
C PRO A 114 0.82 -17.77 2.12
N VAL A 115 0.72 -18.51 3.21
CA VAL A 115 1.29 -18.14 4.50
C VAL A 115 2.35 -19.18 4.83
N THR A 116 3.59 -18.74 4.86
CA THR A 116 4.71 -19.59 5.25
C THR A 116 4.74 -19.71 6.77
N PRO A 117 4.83 -20.92 7.33
CA PRO A 117 4.99 -21.09 8.76
C PRO A 117 6.33 -20.52 9.18
N TYR A 118 6.28 -19.41 9.89
CA TYR A 118 7.44 -18.72 10.40
C TYR A 118 7.31 -18.55 11.91
N LEU A 119 8.29 -19.03 12.64
CA LEU A 119 8.14 -19.12 14.09
C LEU A 119 8.56 -17.83 14.81
N VAL A 120 9.61 -17.17 14.37
CA VAL A 120 10.14 -15.93 14.98
C VAL A 120 11.22 -15.33 14.08
N PRO A 121 11.22 -14.01 13.80
CA PRO A 121 10.21 -13.01 14.04
C PRO A 121 9.02 -13.13 13.09
N GLN A 122 7.92 -12.47 13.39
CA GLN A 122 6.60 -12.69 12.80
C GLN A 122 6.39 -12.14 11.38
N GLU A 123 7.40 -11.67 10.72
CA GLU A 123 7.30 -11.28 9.32
C GLU A 123 7.41 -12.51 8.43
N CYS A 124 6.41 -12.71 7.58
CA CYS A 124 6.41 -13.76 6.58
C CYS A 124 5.91 -13.22 5.24
N GLY A 125 6.18 -13.96 4.16
CA GLY A 125 5.69 -13.63 2.82
C GLY A 125 6.28 -12.37 2.21
N MET A 126 7.46 -11.91 2.67
CA MET A 126 8.12 -10.75 2.11
C MET A 126 8.75 -11.05 0.75
N HIS A 127 8.62 -10.10 -0.17
CA HIS A 127 9.25 -10.10 -1.48
C HIS A 127 10.02 -8.79 -1.65
N MET A 128 11.34 -8.88 -1.69
CA MET A 128 12.24 -7.74 -1.78
C MET A 128 12.53 -7.36 -3.24
N GLU A 129 13.11 -6.18 -3.42
CA GLU A 129 13.49 -5.64 -4.72
C GLU A 129 12.31 -5.60 -5.71
N THR A 130 11.12 -5.31 -5.20
CA THR A 130 9.90 -5.27 -6.01
C THR A 130 9.75 -3.94 -6.72
N GLU A 131 9.54 -3.99 -8.02
CA GLU A 131 9.24 -2.84 -8.87
C GLU A 131 7.74 -2.60 -9.00
N CYS A 132 6.98 -3.68 -9.13
CA CYS A 132 5.52 -3.59 -9.10
C CYS A 132 4.89 -4.88 -8.58
N VAL A 133 3.71 -4.75 -7.99
CA VAL A 133 2.83 -5.85 -7.60
C VAL A 133 1.39 -5.53 -7.97
N THR A 134 0.70 -6.50 -8.55
CA THR A 134 -0.74 -6.43 -8.82
C THR A 134 -1.44 -7.49 -7.99
N VAL A 135 -2.34 -7.07 -7.11
CA VAL A 135 -3.15 -7.96 -6.27
C VAL A 135 -4.50 -8.17 -6.95
N TYR A 136 -4.85 -9.41 -7.22
CA TYR A 136 -6.05 -9.80 -7.96
C TYR A 136 -7.21 -10.13 -7.03
N ARG A 137 -8.41 -9.74 -7.45
CA ARG A 137 -9.66 -9.99 -6.75
C ARG A 137 -10.76 -10.35 -7.75
N LYS A 138 -11.78 -11.07 -7.29
CA LYS A 138 -12.98 -11.40 -8.07
C LYS A 138 -14.24 -10.76 -7.50
N ASP A 139 -14.27 -10.62 -6.18
CA ASP A 139 -15.46 -10.11 -5.50
C ASP A 139 -15.39 -8.60 -5.34
N THR A 140 -16.47 -7.93 -5.65
CA THR A 140 -16.68 -6.51 -5.39
C THR A 140 -17.59 -6.31 -4.19
N LEU A 141 -17.62 -5.10 -3.62
CA LEU A 141 -18.65 -4.74 -2.64
C LEU A 141 -19.96 -4.27 -3.29
N ASN A 142 -20.03 -4.29 -4.61
CA ASN A 142 -21.20 -3.90 -5.35
C ASN A 142 -22.11 -5.11 -5.59
N ASN A 143 -23.20 -5.20 -4.87
CA ASN A 143 -24.18 -6.29 -5.02
C ASN A 143 -24.84 -6.36 -6.41
N SER A 144 -24.70 -5.33 -7.22
CA SER A 144 -25.19 -5.30 -8.59
C SER A 144 -24.16 -5.78 -9.61
N ASP A 145 -22.92 -5.98 -9.18
CA ASP A 145 -21.86 -6.54 -10.03
C ASP A 145 -21.98 -8.06 -10.02
N THR A 146 -22.36 -8.61 -11.16
CA THR A 146 -22.46 -10.05 -11.40
C THR A 146 -21.32 -10.58 -12.26
N SER A 147 -20.32 -9.75 -12.53
CA SER A 147 -19.16 -10.15 -13.31
C SER A 147 -18.31 -11.15 -12.52
N GLU A 148 -17.83 -12.18 -13.21
CA GLU A 148 -16.84 -13.13 -12.67
C GLU A 148 -15.41 -12.75 -13.09
N GLU A 149 -15.23 -11.58 -13.67
CA GLU A 149 -13.94 -11.12 -14.16
C GLU A 149 -13.01 -10.75 -12.99
N THR A 150 -11.79 -11.17 -13.12
CA THR A 150 -10.73 -10.80 -12.18
C THR A 150 -10.28 -9.37 -12.45
N PHE A 151 -10.22 -8.56 -11.42
CA PHE A 151 -9.66 -7.22 -11.46
C PHE A 151 -8.49 -7.11 -10.47
N GLY A 152 -7.64 -6.11 -10.66
CA GLY A 152 -6.44 -5.96 -9.86
C GLY A 152 -6.18 -4.53 -9.44
N LEU A 153 -5.51 -4.38 -8.31
CA LEU A 153 -4.91 -3.14 -7.87
C LEU A 153 -3.40 -3.27 -7.98
N THR A 154 -2.79 -2.39 -8.77
CA THR A 154 -1.35 -2.40 -8.99
C THR A 154 -0.66 -1.32 -8.17
N PHE A 155 0.38 -1.71 -7.44
CA PHE A 155 1.32 -0.83 -6.77
C PHE A 155 2.63 -0.86 -7.55
N ARG A 156 3.14 0.31 -7.88
CA ARG A 156 4.39 0.46 -8.65
C ARG A 156 5.34 1.42 -7.93
N ALA A 157 6.61 1.06 -7.89
CA ALA A 157 7.65 1.95 -7.41
C ALA A 157 7.77 3.19 -8.30
N CYS A 158 7.86 4.36 -7.68
CA CYS A 158 8.11 5.64 -8.35
C CYS A 158 9.54 6.14 -8.12
N GLY A 159 10.47 5.26 -7.91
CA GLY A 159 11.87 5.51 -7.61
C GLY A 159 12.55 4.20 -7.22
N GLU A 160 12.95 4.10 -5.97
CA GLU A 160 13.57 2.88 -5.45
C GLU A 160 12.56 1.75 -5.32
N LYS A 161 13.02 0.53 -5.51
CA LYS A 161 12.24 -0.68 -5.33
C LYS A 161 11.84 -0.84 -3.86
N PHE A 162 10.78 -1.55 -3.61
CA PHE A 162 10.23 -1.76 -2.28
C PHE A 162 10.17 -3.25 -1.90
N GLY A 163 10.03 -3.53 -0.61
CA GLY A 163 9.60 -4.83 -0.13
C GLY A 163 8.09 -4.84 0.10
N PHE A 164 7.41 -5.94 -0.20
CA PHE A 164 5.99 -6.10 0.11
C PHE A 164 5.68 -7.48 0.65
N SER A 165 4.59 -7.57 1.38
CA SER A 165 3.92 -8.83 1.70
C SER A 165 2.43 -8.72 1.35
N CYS A 166 1.82 -9.82 0.94
CA CYS A 166 0.40 -9.90 0.64
C CYS A 166 -0.18 -11.10 1.41
N LEU A 167 -0.75 -10.83 2.57
CA LEU A 167 -1.15 -11.84 3.54
C LEU A 167 -2.64 -11.69 3.90
N PRO A 168 -3.31 -12.78 4.32
CA PRO A 168 -4.68 -12.74 4.83
C PRO A 168 -4.78 -12.24 6.28
N TYR A 169 -3.65 -11.94 6.92
CA TYR A 169 -3.54 -11.53 8.32
C TYR A 169 -2.81 -10.19 8.44
N THR A 170 -3.15 -9.44 9.46
CA THR A 170 -2.39 -8.26 9.86
C THR A 170 -1.14 -8.68 10.65
N ALA A 171 -0.15 -7.78 10.74
CA ALA A 171 1.04 -8.03 11.58
C ALA A 171 0.66 -8.26 13.06
N GLU A 172 -0.35 -7.56 13.56
CA GLU A 172 -0.85 -7.70 14.92
C GLU A 172 -1.52 -9.07 15.15
N GLU A 173 -2.28 -9.57 14.18
CA GLU A 173 -2.87 -10.92 14.24
C GLU A 173 -1.79 -11.99 14.24
N LEU A 174 -0.73 -11.81 13.45
CA LEU A 174 0.41 -12.72 13.42
C LEU A 174 1.20 -12.70 14.73
N GLU A 175 1.41 -11.52 15.31
CA GLU A 175 2.12 -11.38 16.60
C GLU A 175 1.36 -12.03 17.75
N ASN A 176 0.03 -11.94 17.76
CA ASN A 176 -0.83 -12.50 18.78
C ASN A 176 -1.19 -13.99 18.54
N ALA A 177 -0.77 -14.56 17.42
CA ALA A 177 -1.05 -15.96 17.13
C ALA A 177 -0.35 -16.90 18.11
N THR A 178 -1.09 -17.84 18.64
CA THR A 178 -0.53 -18.95 19.43
C THR A 178 -0.04 -20.05 18.49
N HIS A 179 1.19 -20.45 18.63
CA HIS A 179 1.84 -21.51 17.84
C HIS A 179 1.50 -22.89 18.35
#